data_80227fa0e914b3caf31b7c3cb18fc524
#
_entry.id   80227fa0e914b3caf31b7c3cb18fc524
#
_cell.length_a   1.000
_cell.length_b   1.000
_cell.length_c   1.000
_cell.angle_alpha   90.00
_cell.angle_beta   90.00
_cell.angle_gamma   90.00
#
_symmetry.space_group_name_H-M   'P 1'
#
loop_
_entity.id
_entity.type
_entity.pdbx_description
1 polymer ?
#
loop_
_entity_poly.entity_id
_entity_poly.type
_entity_poly.pdbx_seq_one_letter_code
_entity_poly.pdbx_strand_id
1 'polypeptide(L)'
;MVTVVENIDPKIKPVPAVIKELEHKYAGKFVVQHTVDEIPTVWVARADLLDVLLFLRKLPKPYVMLFDLSAIDERLRQHRQGLPDSDFTVFYHLMSLERNSDVRIKVALDEDDLNVPSATQIWPNANWYEREVWDMFGIVFSGHPHLTRILLPKYWEGHPLRKEYHARATEFTPYFLNTAKQQYEQENLRFVPEEWGMKRSGRDEDFMFLNIGPNHPSAHGAFRLVLQLDGEEVVDCIPDIGYHHRGAEKMAERQTWHSFIPYTDRIDYLGGVMNELPYIMSVEKLAGITIPPRAETIRVMMSEFFRITNNLLFVGTFIQDAGGMTPVFYMFTDRQKAYDVIEAVTGYRMHPAWFRIGGTAADLPRGWQRLVREFLEWMPKRLDEYVKAALQNSVLKGRTQGVAQYNTKQALAWGVTGAGLRATGLDFDLRKARPYMGYENYDFEVPVGYNGDAYDRCMVKVEEMRQSLRIIRQCMDNMPQGPYKADHPLAVPPPKDRTLNDIETLINHFISVSWGPVMPAGECTTIVEATKGLNSYYITSDKATMSYRTRIRTPTFAHLQQMPSVINGSLVSDAIMYLASIDIVMADCDR
;
A
#
# COMPACT_ATOMS: atom_id res chain seq x y z
N MET A 1 9.36 14.13 34.69
CA MET A 1 9.50 12.66 34.78
C MET A 1 8.78 12.08 33.60
N VAL A 2 9.51 11.45 32.69
CA VAL A 2 8.87 10.73 31.57
C VAL A 2 8.22 9.49 32.16
N THR A 3 6.90 9.38 32.07
CA THR A 3 6.19 8.16 32.50
C THR A 3 6.42 7.12 31.42
N VAL A 4 7.41 6.25 31.62
CA VAL A 4 7.65 5.07 30.78
C VAL A 4 6.69 3.99 31.29
N VAL A 5 5.77 3.59 30.45
CA VAL A 5 4.90 2.44 30.73
C VAL A 5 5.66 1.18 30.38
N GLU A 6 6.22 0.54 31.40
CA GLU A 6 6.89 -0.75 31.28
C GLU A 6 5.87 -1.88 31.19
N ASN A 7 5.88 -2.58 30.07
CA ASN A 7 5.39 -3.96 30.00
C ASN A 7 6.12 -4.75 28.91
N ILE A 8 7.44 -4.93 29.05
CA ILE A 8 8.24 -6.02 28.46
C ILE A 8 9.59 -6.00 29.17
N ASP A 9 10.09 -7.20 29.56
CA ASP A 9 11.37 -7.44 30.19
C ASP A 9 12.53 -6.74 29.42
N PRO A 10 13.26 -5.80 30.02
CA PRO A 10 14.16 -4.92 29.29
C PRO A 10 15.53 -5.56 29.09
N LYS A 11 15.76 -6.14 27.93
CA LYS A 11 17.08 -5.94 27.35
C LYS A 11 17.10 -4.47 26.92
N ILE A 12 17.77 -3.60 27.72
CA ILE A 12 17.79 -2.14 27.56
C ILE A 12 18.26 -1.82 26.12
N LYS A 13 17.32 -1.70 25.19
CA LYS A 13 17.59 -1.16 23.85
C LYS A 13 17.85 0.35 24.00
N PRO A 14 18.83 0.91 23.31
CA PRO A 14 19.11 2.35 23.40
C PRO A 14 17.87 3.13 22.94
N VAL A 15 17.52 4.19 23.72
CA VAL A 15 16.42 5.08 23.36
C VAL A 15 16.66 5.63 21.96
N PRO A 16 15.69 5.53 21.02
CA PRO A 16 15.83 6.02 19.66
C PRO A 16 16.23 7.48 19.59
N ALA A 17 17.10 7.83 18.64
CA ALA A 17 17.62 9.20 18.53
C ALA A 17 16.50 10.26 18.40
N VAL A 18 15.42 9.95 17.68
CA VAL A 18 14.28 10.85 17.50
C VAL A 18 13.57 11.15 18.83
N ILE A 19 13.48 10.17 19.74
CA ILE A 19 12.88 10.39 21.06
C ILE A 19 13.73 11.35 21.88
N LYS A 20 15.07 11.23 21.83
CA LYS A 20 15.98 12.16 22.51
C LYS A 20 15.90 13.59 21.93
N GLU A 21 15.76 13.71 20.61
CA GLU A 21 15.59 15.00 19.94
C GLU A 21 14.26 15.67 20.35
N LEU A 22 13.17 14.88 20.43
CA LEU A 22 11.88 15.36 20.93
C LEU A 22 11.95 15.75 22.41
N GLU A 23 12.62 14.95 23.24
CA GLU A 23 12.78 15.23 24.67
C GLU A 23 13.55 16.53 24.91
N HIS A 24 14.57 16.80 24.10
CA HIS A 24 15.34 18.04 24.21
C HIS A 24 14.47 19.30 23.96
N LYS A 25 13.50 19.23 23.04
CA LYS A 25 12.66 20.39 22.69
C LYS A 25 11.32 20.41 23.43
N TYR A 26 10.72 19.24 23.67
CA TYR A 26 9.34 19.09 24.16
C TYR A 26 9.28 18.30 25.48
N ALA A 27 10.30 18.40 26.34
CA ALA A 27 10.34 17.67 27.61
C ALA A 27 9.03 17.77 28.39
N GLY A 28 8.47 16.61 28.77
CA GLY A 28 7.24 16.51 29.54
C GLY A 28 5.93 16.78 28.77
N LYS A 29 5.99 17.04 27.44
CA LYS A 29 4.80 17.33 26.61
C LYS A 29 4.34 16.15 25.77
N PHE A 30 4.94 14.99 25.89
CA PHE A 30 4.58 13.81 25.12
C PHE A 30 4.72 12.53 25.93
N VAL A 31 4.01 11.48 25.51
CA VAL A 31 4.07 10.14 26.08
C VAL A 31 4.64 9.19 25.03
N VAL A 32 5.61 8.35 25.42
CA VAL A 32 6.17 7.32 24.53
C VAL A 32 5.37 6.04 24.67
N GLN A 33 4.94 5.47 23.56
CA GLN A 33 4.31 4.17 23.48
C GLN A 33 5.29 3.14 22.91
N HIS A 34 5.41 2.00 23.55
CA HIS A 34 6.13 0.85 23.01
C HIS A 34 5.18 -0.01 22.17
N THR A 35 5.58 -0.27 20.92
CA THR A 35 4.83 -1.10 19.97
C THR A 35 5.65 -2.32 19.58
N VAL A 36 4.98 -3.41 19.14
CA VAL A 36 5.64 -4.67 18.77
C VAL A 36 6.57 -4.52 17.57
N ASP A 37 6.29 -3.54 16.72
CA ASP A 37 7.12 -3.21 15.54
C ASP A 37 8.37 -2.40 15.88
N GLU A 38 8.48 -1.93 17.14
CA GLU A 38 9.60 -1.12 17.63
C GLU A 38 9.73 0.26 16.96
N ILE A 39 8.73 0.68 16.19
CA ILE A 39 8.71 2.02 15.62
C ILE A 39 8.50 3.03 16.76
N PRO A 40 9.40 4.02 16.94
CA PRO A 40 9.22 5.06 17.93
C PRO A 40 7.84 5.71 17.79
N THR A 41 6.99 5.52 18.79
CA THR A 41 5.61 6.01 18.79
C THR A 41 5.41 6.99 19.92
N VAL A 42 4.91 8.18 19.59
CA VAL A 42 4.82 9.32 20.50
C VAL A 42 3.43 9.92 20.46
N TRP A 43 2.82 10.07 21.64
CA TRP A 43 1.55 10.78 21.81
C TRP A 43 1.80 12.24 22.13
N VAL A 44 1.20 13.14 21.38
CA VAL A 44 1.33 14.59 21.55
C VAL A 44 -0.05 15.22 21.74
N ALA A 45 -0.09 16.35 22.45
CA ALA A 45 -1.30 17.13 22.55
C ALA A 45 -1.67 17.72 21.19
N ARG A 46 -2.97 17.82 20.87
CA ARG A 46 -3.49 18.38 19.63
C ARG A 46 -2.92 19.79 19.31
N ALA A 47 -2.77 20.62 20.35
CA ALA A 47 -2.26 21.97 20.19
C ALA A 47 -0.77 22.02 19.76
N ASP A 48 0.03 21.03 20.13
CA ASP A 48 1.47 20.95 19.81
C ASP A 48 1.72 20.18 18.49
N LEU A 49 0.70 19.57 17.88
CA LEU A 49 0.85 18.65 16.73
C LEU A 49 1.64 19.26 15.57
N LEU A 50 1.18 20.40 15.02
CA LEU A 50 1.82 21.00 13.85
C LEU A 50 3.25 21.43 14.14
N ASP A 51 3.54 21.92 15.35
CA ASP A 51 4.89 22.33 15.75
C ASP A 51 5.83 21.10 15.84
N VAL A 52 5.34 19.98 16.38
CA VAL A 52 6.09 18.72 16.40
C VAL A 52 6.34 18.18 14.99
N LEU A 53 5.33 18.17 14.13
CA LEU A 53 5.47 17.72 12.74
C LEU A 53 6.46 18.59 11.95
N LEU A 54 6.37 19.92 12.10
CA LEU A 54 7.33 20.87 11.50
C LEU A 54 8.74 20.69 12.05
N PHE A 55 8.87 20.42 13.34
CA PHE A 55 10.17 20.15 13.95
C PHE A 55 10.82 18.90 13.34
N LEU A 56 10.09 17.79 13.26
CA LEU A 56 10.60 16.54 12.67
C LEU A 56 11.00 16.71 11.20
N ARG A 57 10.27 17.54 10.45
CA ARG A 57 10.60 17.86 9.06
C ARG A 57 11.81 18.76 8.91
N LYS A 58 12.17 19.55 9.95
CA LYS A 58 13.30 20.50 9.93
C LYS A 58 14.57 19.99 10.61
N LEU A 59 14.58 18.76 11.09
CA LEU A 59 15.78 18.15 11.68
C LEU A 59 16.93 18.10 10.66
N PRO A 60 18.21 18.06 11.10
CA PRO A 60 19.35 17.91 10.20
C PRO A 60 19.26 16.69 9.28
N LYS A 61 18.72 15.58 9.78
CA LYS A 61 18.30 14.42 9.00
C LYS A 61 16.77 14.31 9.13
N PRO A 62 16.03 14.92 8.20
CA PRO A 62 14.60 15.15 8.38
C PRO A 62 13.76 13.92 8.12
N TYR A 63 12.56 13.89 8.72
CA TYR A 63 11.48 13.02 8.32
C TYR A 63 10.72 13.69 7.17
N VAL A 64 11.17 13.45 5.95
CA VAL A 64 10.72 14.19 4.75
C VAL A 64 9.39 13.70 4.21
N MET A 65 9.07 12.43 4.43
CA MET A 65 7.90 11.77 3.85
C MET A 65 6.82 11.54 4.91
N LEU A 66 5.62 12.05 4.67
CA LEU A 66 4.41 11.53 5.32
C LEU A 66 4.08 10.21 4.61
N PHE A 67 4.41 9.10 5.28
CA PHE A 67 4.22 7.77 4.72
C PHE A 67 2.76 7.32 4.79
N ASP A 68 2.11 7.52 5.94
CA ASP A 68 0.69 7.19 6.14
C ASP A 68 0.06 8.13 7.18
N LEU A 69 -1.25 8.34 7.06
CA LEU A 69 -2.09 9.02 8.03
C LEU A 69 -3.44 8.32 8.08
N SER A 70 -3.88 7.96 9.28
CA SER A 70 -5.20 7.37 9.49
C SER A 70 -5.66 7.54 10.93
N ALA A 71 -6.79 6.92 11.28
CA ALA A 71 -7.32 6.96 12.64
C ALA A 71 -7.76 5.58 13.15
N ILE A 72 -7.96 5.52 14.46
CA ILE A 72 -8.50 4.37 15.19
C ILE A 72 -9.65 4.88 16.06
N ASP A 73 -10.78 4.21 16.00
CA ASP A 73 -11.86 4.37 16.98
C ASP A 73 -11.54 3.50 18.18
N GLU A 74 -11.21 4.13 19.31
CA GLU A 74 -10.70 3.47 20.52
C GLU A 74 -11.79 3.12 21.54
N ARG A 75 -13.03 3.60 21.32
CA ARG A 75 -14.13 3.53 22.31
C ARG A 75 -14.47 2.12 22.80
N LEU A 76 -14.25 1.09 21.99
CA LEU A 76 -14.50 -0.31 22.37
C LEU A 76 -13.22 -1.10 22.69
N ARG A 77 -12.04 -0.49 22.61
CA ARG A 77 -10.75 -1.14 22.86
C ARG A 77 -10.50 -1.30 24.36
N GLN A 78 -10.23 -2.54 24.79
CA GLN A 78 -10.08 -2.87 26.21
C GLN A 78 -8.62 -2.83 26.67
N HIS A 79 -7.67 -3.26 25.82
CA HIS A 79 -6.27 -3.40 26.19
C HIS A 79 -5.46 -2.13 25.84
N ARG A 80 -5.72 -1.05 26.61
CA ARG A 80 -5.07 0.28 26.43
C ARG A 80 -4.32 0.76 27.67
N GLN A 81 -3.92 -0.13 28.55
CA GLN A 81 -3.29 0.24 29.81
C GLN A 81 -2.04 1.09 29.58
N GLY A 82 -1.99 2.25 30.24
CA GLY A 82 -0.89 3.20 30.15
C GLY A 82 -0.86 4.09 28.92
N LEU A 83 -1.85 4.01 28.03
CA LEU A 83 -2.01 4.96 26.92
C LEU A 83 -2.87 6.15 27.36
N PRO A 84 -2.73 7.33 26.72
CA PRO A 84 -3.63 8.45 26.92
C PRO A 84 -5.09 8.05 26.70
N ASP A 85 -5.98 8.58 27.51
CA ASP A 85 -7.41 8.41 27.31
C ASP A 85 -7.84 9.09 26.02
N SER A 86 -8.64 8.40 25.20
CA SER A 86 -9.13 8.93 23.92
C SER A 86 -10.26 8.07 23.38
N ASP A 87 -11.26 8.71 22.78
CA ASP A 87 -12.31 8.04 22.01
C ASP A 87 -11.82 7.72 20.59
N PHE A 88 -11.05 8.64 20.00
CA PHE A 88 -10.42 8.45 18.70
C PHE A 88 -8.93 8.81 18.77
N THR A 89 -8.15 8.13 17.97
CA THR A 89 -6.71 8.38 17.82
C THR A 89 -6.40 8.66 16.35
N VAL A 90 -5.83 9.82 16.06
CA VAL A 90 -5.22 10.08 14.73
C VAL A 90 -3.75 9.78 14.81
N PHE A 91 -3.20 9.08 13.83
CA PHE A 91 -1.77 8.81 13.76
C PHE A 91 -1.15 9.24 12.43
N TYR A 92 0.06 9.76 12.54
CA TYR A 92 0.92 10.16 11.43
C TYR A 92 2.15 9.27 11.44
N HIS A 93 2.38 8.54 10.35
CA HIS A 93 3.57 7.73 10.16
C HIS A 93 4.53 8.49 9.25
N LEU A 94 5.66 8.90 9.78
CA LEU A 94 6.67 9.66 9.07
C LEU A 94 7.90 8.79 8.79
N MET A 95 8.49 8.92 7.61
CA MET A 95 9.66 8.18 7.18
C MET A 95 10.83 9.11 6.85
N SER A 96 12.00 8.74 7.34
CA SER A 96 13.27 9.37 6.98
C SER A 96 14.15 8.37 6.24
N LEU A 97 14.43 8.64 4.97
CA LEU A 97 15.30 7.79 4.15
C LEU A 97 16.78 7.94 4.56
N GLU A 98 17.20 9.15 4.93
CA GLU A 98 18.58 9.41 5.39
C GLU A 98 18.89 8.72 6.73
N ARG A 99 17.89 8.65 7.64
CA ARG A 99 18.03 7.93 8.92
C ARG A 99 17.77 6.45 8.76
N ASN A 100 17.18 6.06 7.66
CA ASN A 100 16.62 4.73 7.43
C ASN A 100 15.71 4.30 8.60
N SER A 101 14.84 5.20 9.05
CA SER A 101 13.98 5.00 10.22
C SER A 101 12.64 5.70 10.09
N ASP A 102 11.68 5.20 10.86
CA ASP A 102 10.32 5.73 10.93
C ASP A 102 10.05 6.31 12.31
N VAL A 103 9.01 7.15 12.40
CA VAL A 103 8.43 7.63 13.65
C VAL A 103 6.91 7.73 13.49
N ARG A 104 6.18 7.38 14.53
CA ARG A 104 4.71 7.49 14.56
C ARG A 104 4.30 8.54 15.61
N ILE A 105 3.57 9.55 15.17
CA ILE A 105 3.00 10.59 16.05
C ILE A 105 1.51 10.30 16.19
N LYS A 106 1.00 10.27 17.41
CA LYS A 106 -0.40 10.02 17.74
C LYS A 106 -1.00 11.20 18.47
N VAL A 107 -2.28 11.47 18.18
CA VAL A 107 -3.09 12.50 18.84
C VAL A 107 -4.35 11.86 19.37
N ALA A 108 -4.63 12.07 20.66
CA ALA A 108 -5.87 11.66 21.31
C ALA A 108 -6.97 12.69 21.04
N LEU A 109 -8.18 12.20 20.75
CA LEU A 109 -9.37 13.03 20.53
C LEU A 109 -10.55 12.47 21.32
N ASP A 110 -11.35 13.36 21.86
CA ASP A 110 -12.62 13.06 22.51
C ASP A 110 -13.76 13.11 21.48
N GLU A 111 -14.81 12.32 21.68
CA GLU A 111 -15.95 12.23 20.75
C GLU A 111 -16.66 13.58 20.55
N ASP A 112 -16.68 14.42 21.59
CA ASP A 112 -17.33 15.73 21.55
C ASP A 112 -16.53 16.78 20.77
N ASP A 113 -15.22 16.53 20.50
CA ASP A 113 -14.35 17.47 19.77
C ASP A 113 -13.41 16.73 18.79
N LEU A 114 -13.98 16.26 17.70
CA LEU A 114 -13.29 15.54 16.62
C LEU A 114 -12.63 16.51 15.62
N ASN A 115 -11.79 17.42 16.12
CA ASN A 115 -11.12 18.40 15.28
C ASN A 115 -9.60 18.36 15.44
N VAL A 116 -8.88 18.34 14.31
CA VAL A 116 -7.41 18.31 14.24
C VAL A 116 -6.93 19.36 13.25
N PRO A 117 -5.83 20.10 13.52
CA PRO A 117 -5.30 21.01 12.51
C PRO A 117 -4.72 20.24 11.31
N SER A 118 -5.00 20.73 10.08
CA SER A 118 -4.54 20.10 8.84
C SER A 118 -3.03 20.19 8.67
N ALA A 119 -2.41 19.07 8.23
CA ALA A 119 -0.99 18.99 7.89
C ALA A 119 -0.70 19.26 6.40
N THR A 120 -1.70 19.69 5.60
CA THR A 120 -1.54 19.93 4.14
C THR A 120 -0.51 20.98 3.80
N GLN A 121 -0.29 21.97 4.66
CA GLN A 121 0.77 22.97 4.50
C GLN A 121 2.18 22.40 4.73
N ILE A 122 2.28 21.28 5.45
CA ILE A 122 3.54 20.62 5.72
C ILE A 122 3.84 19.58 4.62
N TRP A 123 2.87 18.73 4.31
CA TRP A 123 2.95 17.71 3.27
C TRP A 123 1.72 17.78 2.36
N PRO A 124 1.87 18.00 1.05
CA PRO A 124 0.73 18.07 0.13
C PRO A 124 -0.07 16.77 0.07
N ASN A 125 0.57 15.60 0.26
CA ASN A 125 -0.10 14.31 0.27
C ASN A 125 -0.97 14.08 1.53
N ALA A 126 -0.91 14.93 2.55
CA ALA A 126 -1.86 14.89 3.67
C ALA A 126 -3.31 15.12 3.20
N ASN A 127 -3.52 15.85 2.09
CA ASN A 127 -4.83 16.20 1.57
C ASN A 127 -5.75 14.98 1.44
N TRP A 128 -5.37 13.98 0.69
CA TRP A 128 -6.21 12.80 0.48
C TRP A 128 -6.33 11.93 1.71
N TYR A 129 -5.27 11.80 2.49
CA TYR A 129 -5.32 11.05 3.75
C TYR A 129 -6.27 11.69 4.77
N GLU A 130 -6.26 13.01 4.89
CA GLU A 130 -7.18 13.75 5.79
C GLU A 130 -8.63 13.61 5.32
N ARG A 131 -8.89 13.70 4.01
CA ARG A 131 -10.22 13.43 3.42
C ARG A 131 -10.65 11.99 3.71
N GLU A 132 -9.76 11.00 3.59
CA GLU A 132 -10.05 9.60 3.89
C GLU A 132 -10.41 9.43 5.38
N VAL A 133 -9.65 10.04 6.29
CA VAL A 133 -9.96 9.99 7.73
C VAL A 133 -11.30 10.65 8.04
N TRP A 134 -11.59 11.79 7.43
CA TRP A 134 -12.90 12.40 7.58
C TRP A 134 -14.02 11.53 7.00
N ASP A 135 -13.83 10.97 5.83
CA ASP A 135 -14.81 10.11 5.17
C ASP A 135 -15.12 8.86 6.00
N MET A 136 -14.11 8.22 6.58
CA MET A 136 -14.22 6.96 7.31
C MET A 136 -14.56 7.11 8.79
N PHE A 137 -14.17 8.21 9.45
CA PHE A 137 -14.32 8.39 10.90
C PHE A 137 -15.09 9.67 11.27
N GLY A 138 -15.24 10.64 10.39
CA GLY A 138 -15.88 11.93 10.67
C GLY A 138 -14.99 12.90 11.44
N ILE A 139 -13.68 12.69 11.48
CA ILE A 139 -12.73 13.60 12.11
C ILE A 139 -12.48 14.78 11.17
N VAL A 140 -12.70 15.99 11.65
CA VAL A 140 -12.58 17.23 10.87
C VAL A 140 -11.14 17.74 10.92
N PHE A 141 -10.59 18.18 9.78
CA PHE A 141 -9.26 18.78 9.70
C PHE A 141 -9.39 20.28 9.44
N SER A 142 -9.16 21.09 10.49
CA SER A 142 -9.22 22.56 10.40
C SER A 142 -8.14 23.11 9.47
N GLY A 143 -8.55 23.93 8.50
CA GLY A 143 -7.65 24.52 7.52
C GLY A 143 -7.34 23.60 6.32
N HIS A 144 -8.03 22.47 6.19
CA HIS A 144 -7.97 21.65 4.98
C HIS A 144 -8.60 22.39 3.78
N PRO A 145 -7.95 22.44 2.62
CA PRO A 145 -8.42 23.26 1.48
C PRO A 145 -9.76 22.80 0.91
N HIS A 146 -10.07 21.51 0.93
CA HIS A 146 -11.31 20.95 0.38
C HIS A 146 -11.67 19.62 1.03
N LEU A 147 -12.31 19.68 2.22
CA LEU A 147 -12.67 18.50 3.01
C LEU A 147 -13.99 17.90 2.53
N THR A 148 -13.91 16.96 1.61
CA THR A 148 -15.06 16.22 1.03
C THR A 148 -14.79 14.73 1.02
N ARG A 149 -15.86 13.91 0.85
CA ARG A 149 -15.70 12.45 0.70
C ARG A 149 -14.75 12.12 -0.44
N ILE A 150 -14.03 11.02 -0.30
CA ILE A 150 -13.04 10.59 -1.29
C ILE A 150 -13.25 9.14 -1.75
N LEU A 151 -13.63 8.25 -0.84
CA LEU A 151 -13.86 6.83 -1.14
C LEU A 151 -15.34 6.49 -1.26
N LEU A 152 -16.21 7.21 -0.56
CA LEU A 152 -17.65 6.98 -0.57
C LEU A 152 -18.36 8.01 -1.45
N PRO A 153 -19.52 7.66 -2.00
CA PRO A 153 -20.32 8.61 -2.77
C PRO A 153 -20.78 9.79 -1.89
N LYS A 154 -21.05 10.94 -2.52
CA LYS A 154 -21.39 12.18 -1.80
C LYS A 154 -22.64 12.06 -0.91
N TYR A 155 -23.59 11.20 -1.30
CA TYR A 155 -24.84 10.96 -0.59
C TYR A 155 -24.75 9.96 0.56
N TRP A 156 -23.56 9.34 0.76
CA TRP A 156 -23.40 8.34 1.82
C TRP A 156 -23.57 8.96 3.21
N GLU A 157 -24.37 8.31 4.05
CA GLU A 157 -24.59 8.71 5.44
C GLU A 157 -23.69 7.90 6.39
N GLY A 158 -23.16 8.59 7.42
CA GLY A 158 -22.30 7.98 8.43
C GLY A 158 -20.84 7.78 8.00
N HIS A 159 -20.08 7.10 8.87
CA HIS A 159 -18.63 6.90 8.76
C HIS A 159 -18.28 5.43 9.03
N PRO A 160 -17.96 4.64 7.99
CA PRO A 160 -17.94 3.18 8.08
C PRO A 160 -16.91 2.57 9.04
N LEU A 161 -15.80 3.25 9.33
CA LEU A 161 -14.78 2.70 10.23
C LEU A 161 -15.03 3.03 11.71
N ARG A 162 -16.10 3.77 12.04
CA ARG A 162 -16.58 3.87 13.42
C ARG A 162 -17.11 2.52 13.92
N LYS A 163 -16.94 2.23 15.19
CA LYS A 163 -17.32 0.92 15.77
C LYS A 163 -18.83 0.70 15.87
N GLU A 164 -19.62 1.78 16.04
CA GLU A 164 -21.07 1.71 15.99
C GLU A 164 -21.63 1.44 14.59
N TYR A 165 -20.86 1.69 13.54
CA TYR A 165 -21.29 1.45 12.16
C TYR A 165 -21.36 -0.06 11.87
N HIS A 166 -22.51 -0.56 11.43
CA HIS A 166 -22.71 -1.96 11.19
C HIS A 166 -21.87 -2.48 10.02
N ALA A 167 -21.06 -3.51 10.27
CA ALA A 167 -20.21 -4.09 9.24
C ALA A 167 -20.92 -5.09 8.31
N ARG A 168 -22.15 -5.44 8.60
CA ARG A 168 -22.98 -6.11 7.60
C ARG A 168 -23.53 -5.01 6.71
N ALA A 169 -23.12 -5.00 5.45
CA ALA A 169 -23.57 -4.09 4.41
C ALA A 169 -25.06 -4.28 4.08
N THR A 170 -25.88 -4.16 5.08
CA THR A 170 -27.34 -4.08 4.96
C THR A 170 -27.78 -2.62 4.95
N GLU A 171 -26.86 -1.70 4.88
CA GLU A 171 -27.19 -0.35 4.47
C GLU A 171 -27.43 -0.36 2.98
N PHE A 172 -28.56 -0.88 2.72
CA PHE A 172 -29.19 -0.52 1.50
C PHE A 172 -29.31 0.99 1.53
N THR A 173 -28.71 1.67 0.58
CA THR A 173 -29.40 2.79 -0.03
C THR A 173 -30.87 2.43 0.07
N PRO A 174 -31.69 3.23 0.77
CA PRO A 174 -33.11 2.98 0.91
C PRO A 174 -33.64 2.45 -0.41
N TYR A 175 -34.53 1.48 -0.40
CA TYR A 175 -35.13 0.88 -1.61
C TYR A 175 -35.64 1.98 -2.52
N PHE A 176 -34.79 2.50 -3.34
CA PHE A 176 -35.17 3.50 -4.32
C PHE A 176 -35.87 2.81 -5.48
N LEU A 177 -36.95 3.37 -5.91
CA LEU A 177 -37.43 3.15 -7.26
C LEU A 177 -36.25 3.34 -8.22
N ASN A 178 -36.15 2.54 -9.27
CA ASN A 178 -35.04 2.60 -10.23
C ASN A 178 -34.75 4.02 -10.74
N THR A 179 -35.78 4.85 -10.86
CA THR A 179 -35.66 6.28 -11.21
C THR A 179 -34.93 7.10 -10.16
N ALA A 180 -35.18 6.88 -8.87
CA ALA A 180 -34.50 7.58 -7.81
C ALA A 180 -33.02 7.12 -7.71
N LYS A 181 -32.74 5.83 -7.90
CA LYS A 181 -31.37 5.34 -7.98
C LYS A 181 -30.59 6.00 -9.11
N GLN A 182 -31.18 6.12 -10.30
CA GLN A 182 -30.56 6.81 -11.42
C GLN A 182 -30.29 8.30 -11.13
N GLN A 183 -31.20 8.98 -10.43
CA GLN A 183 -30.99 10.37 -10.01
C GLN A 183 -29.81 10.50 -9.05
N TYR A 184 -29.70 9.63 -8.05
CA TYR A 184 -28.56 9.63 -7.12
C TYR A 184 -27.24 9.33 -7.81
N GLU A 185 -27.22 8.38 -8.76
CA GLU A 185 -26.06 8.09 -9.59
C GLU A 185 -25.63 9.30 -10.42
N GLN A 186 -26.60 9.99 -11.03
CA GLN A 186 -26.34 11.21 -11.81
C GLN A 186 -25.85 12.36 -10.93
N GLU A 187 -26.44 12.57 -9.74
CA GLU A 187 -25.99 13.58 -8.79
C GLU A 187 -24.58 13.30 -8.27
N ASN A 188 -24.25 12.04 -8.04
CA ASN A 188 -22.88 11.65 -7.63
C ASN A 188 -21.83 11.96 -8.71
N LEU A 189 -22.21 11.81 -9.99
CA LEU A 189 -21.34 12.14 -11.12
C LEU A 189 -21.40 13.63 -11.50
N ARG A 190 -22.30 14.41 -10.91
CA ARG A 190 -22.38 15.84 -11.16
C ARG A 190 -21.12 16.54 -10.69
N PHE A 191 -20.46 17.20 -11.61
CA PHE A 191 -19.27 17.99 -11.36
C PHE A 191 -19.57 19.46 -11.49
N VAL A 192 -19.25 20.22 -10.44
CA VAL A 192 -19.36 21.67 -10.41
C VAL A 192 -17.94 22.23 -10.26
N PRO A 193 -17.34 22.78 -11.34
CA PRO A 193 -15.94 23.21 -11.33
C PRO A 193 -15.61 24.18 -10.20
N GLU A 194 -16.52 25.06 -9.90
CA GLU A 194 -16.34 26.13 -8.91
C GLU A 194 -16.15 25.58 -7.48
N GLU A 195 -16.77 24.43 -7.16
CA GLU A 195 -16.59 23.76 -5.86
C GLU A 195 -15.15 23.25 -5.69
N TRP A 196 -14.43 23.04 -6.79
CA TRP A 196 -13.06 22.55 -6.82
C TRP A 196 -12.03 23.66 -7.09
N GLY A 197 -12.48 24.94 -7.10
CA GLY A 197 -11.62 26.08 -7.39
C GLY A 197 -11.33 26.30 -8.87
N MET A 198 -11.92 25.51 -9.77
CA MET A 198 -11.80 25.68 -11.22
C MET A 198 -12.73 26.75 -11.74
N LYS A 199 -12.44 27.30 -12.91
CA LYS A 199 -13.25 28.34 -13.57
C LYS A 199 -13.79 27.81 -14.89
N ARG A 200 -15.03 28.20 -15.26
CA ARG A 200 -15.62 27.84 -16.55
C ARG A 200 -15.09 28.67 -17.70
N SER A 201 -14.71 29.93 -17.44
CA SER A 201 -14.18 30.82 -18.47
C SER A 201 -12.84 31.43 -18.06
N GLY A 202 -11.94 31.56 -19.03
CA GLY A 202 -10.69 32.29 -18.95
C GLY A 202 -10.82 33.75 -19.33
N ARG A 203 -9.69 34.41 -19.66
CA ARG A 203 -9.67 35.84 -20.06
C ARG A 203 -10.28 36.05 -21.42
N ASP A 204 -10.16 35.09 -22.34
CA ASP A 204 -10.56 35.24 -23.75
C ASP A 204 -11.46 34.09 -24.26
N GLU A 205 -11.52 32.94 -23.59
CA GLU A 205 -12.26 31.74 -24.04
C GLU A 205 -12.85 30.94 -22.86
N ASP A 206 -13.84 30.08 -23.15
CA ASP A 206 -14.40 29.13 -22.21
C ASP A 206 -13.55 27.87 -22.16
N PHE A 207 -13.26 27.37 -20.95
CA PHE A 207 -12.56 26.11 -20.76
C PHE A 207 -13.45 24.91 -21.09
N MET A 208 -12.86 23.92 -21.74
CA MET A 208 -13.50 22.62 -21.95
C MET A 208 -13.26 21.72 -20.74
N PHE A 209 -14.30 21.01 -20.31
CA PHE A 209 -14.20 19.98 -19.27
C PHE A 209 -14.37 18.61 -19.92
N LEU A 210 -13.32 17.79 -19.82
CA LEU A 210 -13.29 16.43 -20.32
C LEU A 210 -13.30 15.43 -19.17
N ASN A 211 -14.24 14.46 -19.21
CA ASN A 211 -14.24 13.32 -18.31
C ASN A 211 -13.66 12.10 -18.97
N ILE A 212 -12.60 11.52 -18.39
CA ILE A 212 -12.04 10.24 -18.78
C ILE A 212 -12.47 9.21 -17.71
N GLY A 213 -13.28 8.22 -18.12
CA GLY A 213 -13.86 7.25 -17.18
C GLY A 213 -15.23 7.68 -16.61
N PRO A 214 -15.83 6.90 -15.65
CA PRO A 214 -15.20 5.77 -14.91
C PRO A 214 -14.91 4.50 -15.73
N ASN A 215 -15.49 4.32 -16.91
CA ASN A 215 -15.24 3.19 -17.81
C ASN A 215 -14.43 3.67 -19.03
N HIS A 216 -13.11 3.63 -18.91
CA HIS A 216 -12.20 3.99 -20.00
C HIS A 216 -11.00 3.04 -20.04
N PRO A 217 -10.57 2.53 -21.22
CA PRO A 217 -9.48 1.55 -21.31
C PRO A 217 -8.17 2.01 -20.68
N SER A 218 -7.80 3.28 -20.87
CA SER A 218 -6.56 3.86 -20.34
C SER A 218 -6.65 4.32 -18.87
N ALA A 219 -7.79 4.13 -18.22
CA ALA A 219 -7.94 4.44 -16.79
C ALA A 219 -7.43 3.32 -15.87
N HIS A 220 -7.05 2.16 -16.42
CA HIS A 220 -6.54 0.99 -15.68
C HIS A 220 -7.45 0.55 -14.51
N GLY A 221 -8.75 0.64 -14.69
CA GLY A 221 -9.78 0.31 -13.72
C GLY A 221 -10.94 1.32 -13.72
N ALA A 222 -11.88 1.21 -12.78
CA ALA A 222 -12.96 2.17 -12.63
C ALA A 222 -12.43 3.44 -11.94
N PHE A 223 -12.09 4.42 -12.74
CA PHE A 223 -11.46 5.67 -12.36
C PHE A 223 -12.00 6.82 -13.21
N ARG A 224 -12.37 7.92 -12.59
CA ARG A 224 -12.81 9.12 -13.28
C ARG A 224 -11.73 10.19 -13.16
N LEU A 225 -11.31 10.73 -14.28
CA LEU A 225 -10.41 11.87 -14.34
C LEU A 225 -11.16 13.04 -14.99
N VAL A 226 -11.33 14.11 -14.26
CA VAL A 226 -11.90 15.36 -14.79
C VAL A 226 -10.76 16.28 -15.17
N LEU A 227 -10.65 16.60 -16.44
CA LEU A 227 -9.67 17.53 -16.98
C LEU A 227 -10.32 18.87 -17.31
N GLN A 228 -9.69 19.96 -16.92
CA GLN A 228 -9.96 21.30 -17.43
C GLN A 228 -8.95 21.61 -18.51
N LEU A 229 -9.43 21.92 -19.72
CA LEU A 229 -8.60 22.06 -20.90
C LEU A 229 -8.72 23.46 -21.51
N ASP A 230 -7.57 23.96 -21.97
CA ASP A 230 -7.47 25.08 -22.91
C ASP A 230 -6.92 24.52 -24.23
N GLY A 231 -7.83 24.31 -25.21
CA GLY A 231 -7.51 23.49 -26.36
C GLY A 231 -7.16 22.05 -25.99
N GLU A 232 -5.92 21.61 -26.24
CA GLU A 232 -5.39 20.30 -25.84
C GLU A 232 -4.52 20.34 -24.57
N GLU A 233 -4.25 21.53 -24.05
CA GLU A 233 -3.44 21.73 -22.86
C GLU A 233 -4.27 21.50 -21.59
N VAL A 234 -3.75 20.74 -20.64
CA VAL A 234 -4.34 20.50 -19.34
C VAL A 234 -4.04 21.67 -18.41
N VAL A 235 -5.06 22.46 -18.10
CA VAL A 235 -4.96 23.57 -17.14
C VAL A 235 -5.00 23.10 -15.71
N ASP A 236 -5.92 22.16 -15.41
CA ASP A 236 -6.05 21.52 -14.11
C ASP A 236 -6.72 20.16 -14.25
N CYS A 237 -6.56 19.30 -13.24
CA CYS A 237 -7.21 18.01 -13.23
C CYS A 237 -7.63 17.56 -11.82
N ILE A 238 -8.70 16.78 -11.77
CA ILE A 238 -9.21 16.17 -10.55
C ILE A 238 -9.33 14.66 -10.76
N PRO A 239 -8.46 13.88 -10.11
CA PRO A 239 -8.65 12.45 -10.01
C PRO A 239 -9.79 12.16 -9.02
N ASP A 240 -10.83 11.46 -9.50
CA ASP A 240 -12.01 11.06 -8.72
C ASP A 240 -11.98 9.55 -8.54
N ILE A 241 -11.81 9.10 -7.29
CA ILE A 241 -11.57 7.71 -6.89
C ILE A 241 -12.74 7.19 -6.04
N GLY A 242 -12.67 5.95 -5.59
CA GLY A 242 -13.70 5.32 -4.74
C GLY A 242 -14.57 4.31 -5.47
N TYR A 243 -14.53 4.24 -6.80
CA TYR A 243 -15.36 3.31 -7.59
C TYR A 243 -15.02 1.83 -7.35
N HIS A 244 -13.83 1.53 -6.84
CA HIS A 244 -13.39 0.19 -6.43
C HIS A 244 -13.30 0.04 -4.89
N HIS A 245 -13.84 0.99 -4.12
CA HIS A 245 -13.84 0.86 -2.67
C HIS A 245 -14.76 -0.26 -2.20
N ARG A 246 -14.17 -1.24 -1.50
CA ARG A 246 -14.86 -2.46 -1.05
C ARG A 246 -14.91 -2.59 0.47
N GLY A 247 -14.49 -1.56 1.18
CA GLY A 247 -14.47 -1.57 2.64
C GLY A 247 -13.52 -2.65 3.23
N ALA A 248 -12.38 -2.93 2.58
CA ALA A 248 -11.47 -3.99 3.00
C ALA A 248 -11.00 -3.84 4.46
N GLU A 249 -10.77 -2.60 4.91
CA GLU A 249 -10.37 -2.32 6.30
C GLU A 249 -11.50 -2.66 7.29
N LYS A 250 -12.76 -2.40 6.95
CA LYS A 250 -13.92 -2.79 7.77
C LYS A 250 -14.14 -4.31 7.75
N MET A 251 -13.90 -4.95 6.61
CA MET A 251 -13.97 -6.40 6.49
C MET A 251 -12.92 -7.09 7.37
N ALA A 252 -11.73 -6.52 7.51
CA ALA A 252 -10.68 -7.04 8.39
C ALA A 252 -11.11 -7.09 9.87
N GLU A 253 -11.99 -6.20 10.31
CA GLU A 253 -12.55 -6.18 11.67
C GLU A 253 -13.60 -7.28 11.90
N ARG A 254 -14.04 -7.96 10.83
CA ARG A 254 -15.09 -9.00 10.86
C ARG A 254 -14.61 -10.38 10.43
N GLN A 255 -13.44 -10.45 9.84
CA GLN A 255 -12.82 -11.71 9.44
C GLN A 255 -11.79 -12.13 10.49
N THR A 256 -11.68 -13.43 10.71
CA THR A 256 -10.59 -13.95 11.53
C THR A 256 -9.24 -13.67 10.86
N TRP A 257 -8.16 -13.71 11.61
CA TRP A 257 -6.81 -13.47 11.10
C TRP A 257 -6.48 -14.29 9.83
N HIS A 258 -6.99 -15.50 9.71
CA HIS A 258 -6.81 -16.33 8.50
C HIS A 258 -7.78 -16.00 7.38
N SER A 259 -9.05 -15.78 7.73
CA SER A 259 -10.09 -15.55 6.74
C SER A 259 -9.92 -14.23 5.99
N PHE A 260 -9.14 -13.32 6.54
CA PHE A 260 -8.84 -12.04 5.89
C PHE A 260 -7.73 -12.16 4.83
N ILE A 261 -6.86 -13.17 4.87
CA ILE A 261 -5.76 -13.34 3.91
C ILE A 261 -6.23 -13.24 2.45
N PRO A 262 -7.31 -13.93 2.01
CA PRO A 262 -7.79 -13.80 0.64
C PRO A 262 -8.18 -12.38 0.20
N TYR A 263 -8.56 -11.51 1.13
CA TYR A 263 -8.86 -10.12 0.81
C TYR A 263 -7.62 -9.32 0.46
N THR A 264 -6.47 -9.66 1.07
CA THR A 264 -5.21 -8.97 0.82
C THR A 264 -4.72 -9.15 -0.61
N ASP A 265 -4.87 -10.33 -1.21
CA ASP A 265 -4.52 -10.58 -2.63
C ASP A 265 -5.23 -9.66 -3.60
N ARG A 266 -6.45 -9.24 -3.24
CA ARG A 266 -7.33 -8.46 -4.08
C ARG A 266 -7.16 -6.95 -3.90
N ILE A 267 -6.29 -6.53 -2.99
CA ILE A 267 -5.92 -5.11 -2.85
C ILE A 267 -5.15 -4.69 -4.10
N ASP A 268 -4.04 -5.35 -4.42
CA ASP A 268 -3.40 -5.25 -5.72
C ASP A 268 -3.51 -6.62 -6.42
N TYR A 269 -4.49 -6.78 -7.28
CA TYR A 269 -4.76 -8.07 -7.93
C TYR A 269 -3.65 -8.54 -8.89
N LEU A 270 -2.66 -7.70 -9.19
CA LEU A 270 -1.48 -8.08 -9.98
C LEU A 270 -0.31 -8.52 -9.11
N GLY A 271 -0.23 -7.99 -7.89
CA GLY A 271 0.83 -8.29 -6.92
C GLY A 271 0.66 -9.61 -6.17
N GLY A 272 -0.56 -10.16 -6.13
CA GLY A 272 -0.88 -11.45 -5.49
C GLY A 272 -0.27 -11.60 -4.10
N VAL A 273 0.55 -12.63 -3.89
CA VAL A 273 1.17 -12.96 -2.59
C VAL A 273 2.00 -11.83 -1.97
N MET A 274 2.44 -10.85 -2.76
CA MET A 274 3.18 -9.69 -2.22
C MET A 274 2.29 -8.79 -1.36
N ASN A 275 0.96 -8.86 -1.51
CA ASN A 275 0.03 -8.14 -0.66
C ASN A 275 -0.36 -8.93 0.59
N GLU A 276 -0.26 -10.28 0.53
CA GLU A 276 -0.40 -11.13 1.71
C GLU A 276 0.75 -10.88 2.69
N LEU A 277 1.96 -10.68 2.15
CA LEU A 277 3.20 -10.68 2.91
C LEU A 277 3.22 -9.65 4.06
N PRO A 278 2.95 -8.34 3.87
CA PRO A 278 3.02 -7.37 4.96
C PRO A 278 1.94 -7.61 6.02
N TYR A 279 0.76 -8.11 5.64
CA TYR A 279 -0.28 -8.50 6.58
C TYR A 279 0.18 -9.67 7.46
N ILE A 280 0.63 -10.75 6.84
CA ILE A 280 1.05 -11.97 7.53
C ILE A 280 2.26 -11.70 8.43
N MET A 281 3.26 -10.96 7.95
CA MET A 281 4.42 -10.57 8.76
C MET A 281 4.03 -9.74 9.97
N SER A 282 3.05 -8.84 9.85
CA SER A 282 2.55 -8.06 10.99
C SER A 282 1.88 -8.96 12.03
N VAL A 283 1.07 -9.94 11.60
CA VAL A 283 0.42 -10.90 12.48
C VAL A 283 1.44 -11.86 13.12
N GLU A 284 2.42 -12.36 12.36
CA GLU A 284 3.50 -13.20 12.87
C GLU A 284 4.32 -12.47 13.93
N LYS A 285 4.63 -11.19 13.69
CA LYS A 285 5.36 -10.38 14.66
C LYS A 285 4.56 -10.14 15.94
N LEU A 286 3.25 -9.85 15.83
CA LEU A 286 2.34 -9.77 16.98
C LEU A 286 2.29 -11.07 17.79
N ALA A 287 2.25 -12.21 17.09
CA ALA A 287 2.17 -13.54 17.71
C ALA A 287 3.51 -14.08 18.22
N GLY A 288 4.63 -13.41 17.89
CA GLY A 288 5.98 -13.90 18.20
C GLY A 288 6.37 -15.16 17.42
N ILE A 289 5.80 -15.35 16.21
CA ILE A 289 6.06 -16.53 15.37
C ILE A 289 7.32 -16.28 14.54
N THR A 290 8.29 -17.18 14.64
CA THR A 290 9.44 -17.25 13.75
C THR A 290 9.20 -18.31 12.69
N ILE A 291 9.29 -17.94 11.43
CA ILE A 291 9.08 -18.86 10.30
C ILE A 291 10.34 -19.67 9.99
N PRO A 292 10.20 -20.91 9.48
CA PRO A 292 11.34 -21.71 9.06
C PRO A 292 12.06 -21.10 7.84
N PRO A 293 13.40 -21.28 7.71
CA PRO A 293 14.17 -20.72 6.58
C PRO A 293 13.68 -21.19 5.21
N ARG A 294 13.16 -22.44 5.12
CA ARG A 294 12.56 -22.94 3.88
C ARG A 294 11.34 -22.12 3.47
N ALA A 295 10.43 -21.83 4.41
CA ALA A 295 9.24 -21.03 4.14
C ALA A 295 9.60 -19.59 3.72
N GLU A 296 10.62 -19.04 4.36
CA GLU A 296 11.15 -17.72 4.04
C GLU A 296 11.65 -17.63 2.60
N THR A 297 12.53 -18.57 2.20
CA THR A 297 13.04 -18.65 0.82
C THR A 297 11.92 -18.86 -0.21
N ILE A 298 10.92 -19.70 0.10
CA ILE A 298 9.78 -19.93 -0.78
C ILE A 298 8.97 -18.65 -0.95
N ARG A 299 8.72 -17.91 0.14
CA ARG A 299 7.99 -16.62 0.08
C ARG A 299 8.73 -15.61 -0.79
N VAL A 300 10.05 -15.49 -0.65
CA VAL A 300 10.87 -14.61 -1.51
C VAL A 300 10.75 -15.02 -2.97
N MET A 301 10.97 -16.28 -3.28
CA MET A 301 10.89 -16.79 -4.65
C MET A 301 9.53 -16.50 -5.30
N MET A 302 8.45 -16.78 -4.61
CA MET A 302 7.10 -16.55 -5.13
C MET A 302 6.79 -15.05 -5.26
N SER A 303 7.23 -14.21 -4.34
CA SER A 303 7.08 -12.77 -4.43
C SER A 303 7.77 -12.22 -5.68
N GLU A 304 8.98 -12.68 -6.01
CA GLU A 304 9.68 -12.24 -7.20
C GLU A 304 9.04 -12.76 -8.51
N PHE A 305 8.40 -13.95 -8.50
CA PHE A 305 7.56 -14.37 -9.63
C PHE A 305 6.37 -13.42 -9.85
N PHE A 306 5.68 -13.02 -8.80
CA PHE A 306 4.57 -12.07 -8.91
C PHE A 306 5.06 -10.68 -9.34
N ARG A 307 6.24 -10.24 -8.92
CA ARG A 307 6.86 -9.00 -9.42
C ARG A 307 7.08 -9.07 -10.94
N ILE A 308 7.59 -10.18 -11.46
CA ILE A 308 7.78 -10.37 -12.91
C ILE A 308 6.43 -10.35 -13.64
N THR A 309 5.42 -11.06 -13.15
CA THR A 309 4.10 -11.10 -13.80
C THR A 309 3.42 -9.73 -13.83
N ASN A 310 3.56 -8.93 -12.77
CA ASN A 310 3.08 -7.55 -12.73
C ASN A 310 3.83 -6.68 -13.74
N ASN A 311 5.16 -6.72 -13.71
CA ASN A 311 5.98 -5.83 -14.55
C ASN A 311 5.85 -6.16 -16.05
N LEU A 312 5.63 -7.43 -16.43
CA LEU A 312 5.31 -7.81 -17.82
C LEU A 312 3.99 -7.18 -18.28
N LEU A 313 2.95 -7.23 -17.44
CA LEU A 313 1.68 -6.58 -17.75
C LEU A 313 1.87 -5.06 -17.86
N PHE A 314 2.52 -4.47 -16.86
CA PHE A 314 2.77 -3.03 -16.82
C PHE A 314 3.49 -2.54 -18.09
N VAL A 315 4.62 -3.16 -18.47
CA VAL A 315 5.39 -2.76 -19.66
C VAL A 315 4.56 -2.94 -20.93
N GLY A 316 3.78 -4.02 -21.03
CA GLY A 316 2.90 -4.27 -22.17
C GLY A 316 1.83 -3.21 -22.35
N THR A 317 1.10 -2.88 -21.27
CA THR A 317 0.04 -1.86 -21.30
C THR A 317 0.61 -0.45 -21.45
N PHE A 318 1.75 -0.14 -20.84
CA PHE A 318 2.46 1.13 -21.05
C PHE A 318 2.79 1.39 -22.52
N ILE A 319 3.29 0.37 -23.24
CA ILE A 319 3.57 0.48 -24.68
C ILE A 319 2.27 0.61 -25.47
N GLN A 320 1.22 -0.09 -25.06
CA GLN A 320 -0.12 0.00 -25.66
C GLN A 320 -0.71 1.40 -25.55
N ASP A 321 -0.64 2.03 -24.38
CA ASP A 321 -1.13 3.38 -24.15
C ASP A 321 -0.32 4.43 -24.94
N ALA A 322 0.95 4.16 -25.20
CA ALA A 322 1.77 4.97 -26.11
C ALA A 322 1.48 4.72 -27.61
N GLY A 323 0.53 3.81 -27.94
CA GLY A 323 0.10 3.49 -29.32
C GLY A 323 0.67 2.19 -29.90
N GLY A 324 1.50 1.44 -29.15
CA GLY A 324 2.13 0.20 -29.61
C GLY A 324 1.35 -1.05 -29.24
N MET A 325 0.36 -1.47 -30.03
CA MET A 325 -0.55 -2.58 -29.68
C MET A 325 0.10 -3.97 -29.60
N THR A 326 1.07 -4.28 -30.45
CA THR A 326 1.57 -5.65 -30.63
C THR A 326 2.36 -6.21 -29.42
N PRO A 327 3.23 -5.44 -28.74
CA PRO A 327 4.06 -5.96 -27.65
C PRO A 327 3.26 -6.54 -26.49
N VAL A 328 2.08 -5.99 -26.17
CA VAL A 328 1.25 -6.47 -25.07
C VAL A 328 0.88 -7.94 -25.24
N PHE A 329 0.52 -8.38 -26.44
CA PHE A 329 0.12 -9.77 -26.70
C PHE A 329 1.27 -10.77 -26.47
N TYR A 330 2.48 -10.41 -26.87
CA TYR A 330 3.66 -11.24 -26.63
C TYR A 330 4.01 -11.29 -25.14
N MET A 331 3.94 -10.15 -24.43
CA MET A 331 4.21 -10.10 -22.99
C MET A 331 3.19 -10.89 -22.20
N PHE A 332 1.91 -10.90 -22.60
CA PHE A 332 0.90 -11.76 -22.00
C PHE A 332 1.15 -13.25 -22.25
N THR A 333 1.66 -13.62 -23.42
CA THR A 333 2.07 -15.00 -23.72
C THR A 333 3.25 -15.43 -22.83
N ASP A 334 4.24 -14.56 -22.65
CA ASP A 334 5.39 -14.87 -21.78
C ASP A 334 5.01 -14.83 -20.28
N ARG A 335 4.07 -13.99 -19.89
CA ARG A 335 3.48 -13.96 -18.55
C ARG A 335 2.83 -15.31 -18.22
N GLN A 336 2.23 -15.99 -19.22
CA GLN A 336 1.70 -17.34 -19.04
C GLN A 336 2.76 -18.32 -18.54
N LYS A 337 4.02 -18.24 -19.03
CA LYS A 337 5.12 -19.07 -18.55
C LYS A 337 5.42 -18.91 -17.06
N ALA A 338 5.32 -17.68 -16.55
CA ALA A 338 5.45 -17.44 -15.11
C ALA A 338 4.26 -18.02 -14.33
N TYR A 339 3.04 -17.90 -14.88
CA TYR A 339 1.86 -18.50 -14.27
C TYR A 339 1.87 -20.03 -14.27
N ASP A 340 2.51 -20.68 -15.24
CA ASP A 340 2.67 -22.14 -15.23
C ASP A 340 3.45 -22.60 -13.98
N VAL A 341 4.47 -21.82 -13.56
CA VAL A 341 5.20 -22.06 -12.31
C VAL A 341 4.34 -21.75 -11.09
N ILE A 342 3.69 -20.58 -11.06
CA ILE A 342 2.85 -20.14 -9.95
C ILE A 342 1.70 -21.12 -9.72
N GLU A 343 1.01 -21.54 -10.76
CA GLU A 343 -0.10 -22.49 -10.70
C GLU A 343 0.35 -23.87 -10.23
N ALA A 344 1.50 -24.35 -10.72
CA ALA A 344 2.07 -25.62 -10.26
C ALA A 344 2.41 -25.60 -8.76
N VAL A 345 2.84 -24.46 -8.21
CA VAL A 345 3.22 -24.33 -6.81
C VAL A 345 1.99 -24.06 -5.93
N THR A 346 1.11 -23.16 -6.33
CA THR A 346 0.05 -22.63 -5.46
C THR A 346 -1.34 -23.23 -5.75
N GLY A 347 -1.53 -23.80 -6.94
CA GLY A 347 -2.84 -24.23 -7.44
C GLY A 347 -3.69 -23.12 -8.05
N TYR A 348 -3.20 -21.88 -8.04
CA TYR A 348 -3.90 -20.71 -8.56
C TYR A 348 -2.97 -19.82 -9.37
N ARG A 349 -3.55 -18.96 -10.23
CA ARG A 349 -2.80 -18.09 -11.12
C ARG A 349 -2.58 -16.69 -10.55
N MET A 350 -3.64 -16.02 -10.05
CA MET A 350 -3.61 -14.61 -9.65
C MET A 350 -3.83 -14.38 -8.15
N HIS A 351 -4.73 -15.09 -7.52
CA HIS A 351 -5.15 -14.87 -6.14
C HIS A 351 -5.02 -16.16 -5.32
N PRO A 352 -3.78 -16.57 -5.03
CA PRO A 352 -3.55 -17.88 -4.44
C PRO A 352 -3.92 -17.97 -2.97
N ALA A 353 -3.96 -16.82 -2.23
CA ALA A 353 -4.09 -16.81 -0.79
C ALA A 353 -3.21 -17.90 -0.14
N TRP A 354 -1.95 -17.98 -0.58
CA TRP A 354 -1.12 -19.15 -0.36
C TRP A 354 -0.11 -19.00 0.78
N PHE A 355 0.31 -17.78 1.08
CA PHE A 355 1.05 -17.54 2.30
C PHE A 355 0.10 -17.72 3.48
N ARG A 356 0.62 -18.26 4.57
CA ARG A 356 -0.14 -18.52 5.79
C ARG A 356 0.63 -18.01 6.99
N ILE A 357 -0.07 -17.64 8.03
CA ILE A 357 0.55 -17.29 9.31
C ILE A 357 1.42 -18.48 9.77
N GLY A 358 2.72 -18.23 9.91
CA GLY A 358 3.72 -19.24 10.25
C GLY A 358 4.34 -19.99 9.06
N GLY A 359 4.09 -19.59 7.80
CA GLY A 359 4.73 -20.24 6.65
C GLY A 359 3.91 -20.18 5.35
N THR A 360 3.77 -21.32 4.68
CA THR A 360 3.03 -21.46 3.41
C THR A 360 1.93 -22.52 3.51
N ALA A 361 0.97 -22.51 2.59
CA ALA A 361 -0.15 -23.46 2.59
C ALA A 361 0.31 -24.89 2.34
N ALA A 362 1.31 -25.07 1.49
CA ALA A 362 1.92 -26.36 1.15
C ALA A 362 3.42 -26.20 0.87
N ASP A 363 4.12 -27.31 0.76
CA ASP A 363 5.50 -27.31 0.28
C ASP A 363 5.56 -27.25 -1.26
N LEU A 364 6.73 -27.00 -1.80
CA LEU A 364 6.98 -27.00 -3.24
C LEU A 364 6.70 -28.39 -3.84
N PRO A 365 6.00 -28.48 -4.98
CA PRO A 365 5.64 -29.75 -5.61
C PRO A 365 6.87 -30.44 -6.21
N ARG A 366 6.79 -31.77 -6.42
CA ARG A 366 7.87 -32.50 -7.08
C ARG A 366 8.10 -31.96 -8.49
N GLY A 367 9.36 -31.73 -8.85
CA GLY A 367 9.75 -31.24 -10.18
C GLY A 367 9.65 -29.73 -10.38
N TRP A 368 9.37 -28.96 -9.36
CA TRP A 368 9.31 -27.49 -9.41
C TRP A 368 10.59 -26.86 -9.97
N GLN A 369 11.77 -27.44 -9.64
CA GLN A 369 13.05 -26.92 -10.11
C GLN A 369 13.17 -26.94 -11.64
N ARG A 370 12.57 -27.94 -12.30
CA ARG A 370 12.56 -28.00 -13.77
C ARG A 370 11.78 -26.81 -14.35
N LEU A 371 10.58 -26.56 -13.84
CA LEU A 371 9.74 -25.46 -14.31
C LEU A 371 10.41 -24.09 -14.10
N VAL A 372 10.99 -23.89 -12.91
CA VAL A 372 11.73 -22.66 -12.61
C VAL A 372 12.94 -22.49 -13.52
N ARG A 373 13.71 -23.58 -13.77
CA ARG A 373 14.88 -23.52 -14.66
C ARG A 373 14.49 -23.19 -16.10
N GLU A 374 13.47 -23.84 -16.63
CA GLU A 374 12.94 -23.55 -17.98
C GLU A 374 12.53 -22.08 -18.12
N PHE A 375 11.89 -21.52 -17.11
CA PHE A 375 11.54 -20.09 -17.07
C PHE A 375 12.77 -19.18 -17.02
N LEU A 376 13.75 -19.50 -16.17
CA LEU A 376 14.99 -18.72 -16.01
C LEU A 376 15.88 -18.76 -17.27
N GLU A 377 15.76 -19.77 -18.12
CA GLU A 377 16.45 -19.86 -19.43
C GLU A 377 15.71 -19.11 -20.54
N TRP A 378 14.38 -19.04 -20.43
CA TRP A 378 13.49 -18.41 -21.41
C TRP A 378 13.43 -16.87 -21.25
N MET A 379 13.12 -16.41 -20.07
CA MET A 379 12.70 -15.03 -19.82
C MET A 379 13.77 -13.97 -20.13
N PRO A 380 15.07 -14.14 -19.82
CA PRO A 380 16.09 -13.13 -20.14
C PRO A 380 16.16 -12.78 -21.61
N LYS A 381 16.06 -13.77 -22.50
CA LYS A 381 16.08 -13.57 -23.96
C LYS A 381 14.87 -12.76 -24.43
N ARG A 382 13.70 -13.04 -23.85
CA ARG A 382 12.47 -12.30 -24.14
C ARG A 382 12.55 -10.85 -23.71
N LEU A 383 13.11 -10.58 -22.53
CA LEU A 383 13.33 -9.21 -22.06
C LEU A 383 14.25 -8.43 -23.00
N ASP A 384 15.33 -9.05 -23.50
CA ASP A 384 16.22 -8.42 -24.48
C ASP A 384 15.52 -8.12 -25.81
N GLU A 385 14.67 -9.03 -26.27
CA GLU A 385 13.84 -8.81 -27.47
C GLU A 385 12.87 -7.65 -27.27
N TYR A 386 12.19 -7.54 -26.12
CA TYR A 386 11.27 -6.43 -25.82
C TYR A 386 11.98 -5.09 -25.76
N VAL A 387 13.17 -5.05 -25.15
CA VAL A 387 13.98 -3.83 -25.10
C VAL A 387 14.33 -3.38 -26.51
N LYS A 388 14.80 -4.28 -27.38
CA LYS A 388 15.20 -3.94 -28.75
C LYS A 388 14.02 -3.58 -29.65
N ALA A 389 12.95 -4.38 -29.62
CA ALA A 389 11.86 -4.26 -30.56
C ALA A 389 10.86 -3.15 -30.20
N ALA A 390 10.64 -2.91 -28.90
CA ALA A 390 9.62 -1.99 -28.43
C ALA A 390 10.20 -0.78 -27.69
N LEU A 391 10.96 -1.00 -26.63
CA LEU A 391 11.38 0.09 -25.74
C LEU A 391 12.44 1.02 -26.36
N GLN A 392 13.27 0.52 -27.27
CA GLN A 392 14.23 1.34 -28.02
C GLN A 392 13.62 2.04 -29.24
N ASN A 393 12.34 1.81 -29.53
CA ASN A 393 11.65 2.46 -30.65
C ASN A 393 11.63 3.99 -30.47
N SER A 394 11.96 4.74 -31.53
CA SER A 394 12.04 6.20 -31.50
C SER A 394 10.68 6.87 -31.24
N VAL A 395 9.59 6.27 -31.72
CA VAL A 395 8.23 6.78 -31.47
C VAL A 395 7.88 6.66 -29.99
N LEU A 396 8.14 5.51 -29.38
CA LEU A 396 7.90 5.32 -27.94
C LEU A 396 8.74 6.30 -27.12
N LYS A 397 10.04 6.41 -27.42
CA LYS A 397 10.92 7.37 -26.74
C LYS A 397 10.40 8.80 -26.87
N GLY A 398 10.00 9.23 -28.08
CA GLY A 398 9.44 10.57 -28.29
C GLY A 398 8.13 10.83 -27.53
N ARG A 399 7.37 9.77 -27.21
CA ARG A 399 6.11 9.87 -26.44
C ARG A 399 6.29 9.76 -24.92
N THR A 400 7.48 9.41 -24.43
CA THR A 400 7.66 9.05 -23.00
C THR A 400 8.85 9.73 -22.34
N GLN A 401 9.89 10.12 -23.12
CA GLN A 401 11.03 10.88 -22.61
C GLN A 401 10.66 12.34 -22.37
N GLY A 402 10.98 12.86 -21.17
CA GLY A 402 10.62 14.21 -20.75
C GLY A 402 9.13 14.40 -20.45
N VAL A 403 8.30 13.34 -20.58
CA VAL A 403 6.87 13.38 -20.32
C VAL A 403 6.58 12.98 -18.89
N ALA A 404 5.65 13.68 -18.23
CA ALA A 404 5.23 13.43 -16.86
C ALA A 404 6.42 13.39 -15.89
N GLN A 405 7.32 14.35 -16.00
CA GLN A 405 8.56 14.44 -15.27
C GLN A 405 8.36 15.07 -13.87
N TYR A 406 9.01 14.48 -12.87
CA TYR A 406 9.10 15.06 -11.52
C TYR A 406 10.44 14.69 -10.88
N ASN A 407 10.88 15.49 -9.92
CA ASN A 407 12.14 15.30 -9.22
C ASN A 407 11.96 14.59 -7.86
N THR A 408 13.08 14.20 -7.25
CA THR A 408 13.09 13.47 -5.95
C THR A 408 12.39 14.26 -4.84
N LYS A 409 12.54 15.58 -4.79
CA LYS A 409 11.91 16.41 -3.76
C LYS A 409 10.38 16.41 -3.89
N GLN A 410 9.87 16.48 -5.11
CA GLN A 410 8.45 16.36 -5.40
C GLN A 410 7.93 14.96 -5.05
N ALA A 411 8.64 13.90 -5.48
CA ALA A 411 8.28 12.52 -5.18
C ALA A 411 8.14 12.29 -3.66
N LEU A 412 9.11 12.74 -2.87
CA LEU A 412 9.10 12.60 -1.41
C LEU A 412 7.99 13.42 -0.74
N ALA A 413 7.71 14.64 -1.24
CA ALA A 413 6.64 15.48 -0.71
C ALA A 413 5.24 14.87 -0.93
N TRP A 414 5.05 14.15 -2.05
CA TRP A 414 3.79 13.47 -2.39
C TRP A 414 3.73 12.02 -1.89
N GLY A 415 4.78 11.50 -1.24
CA GLY A 415 4.80 10.14 -0.71
C GLY A 415 4.94 9.06 -1.79
N VAL A 416 5.52 9.39 -2.94
CA VAL A 416 5.81 8.45 -4.03
C VAL A 416 6.91 7.48 -3.61
N THR A 417 6.73 6.21 -3.93
CA THR A 417 7.64 5.11 -3.57
C THR A 417 7.89 4.18 -4.76
N GLY A 418 8.76 3.19 -4.59
CA GLY A 418 9.03 2.18 -5.61
C GLY A 418 9.72 2.74 -6.86
N ALA A 419 9.37 2.20 -8.02
CA ALA A 419 9.94 2.60 -9.31
C ALA A 419 9.75 4.09 -9.60
N GLY A 420 8.63 4.69 -9.17
CA GLY A 420 8.38 6.12 -9.31
C GLY A 420 9.42 6.98 -8.60
N LEU A 421 9.86 6.58 -7.41
CA LEU A 421 10.90 7.27 -6.66
C LEU A 421 12.29 6.95 -7.23
N ARG A 422 12.58 5.69 -7.57
CA ARG A 422 13.88 5.30 -8.13
C ARG A 422 14.16 5.94 -9.49
N ALA A 423 13.14 6.21 -10.29
CA ALA A 423 13.29 6.91 -11.56
C ALA A 423 13.82 8.35 -11.42
N THR A 424 13.76 8.95 -10.22
CA THR A 424 14.25 10.32 -9.94
C THR A 424 15.71 10.38 -9.50
N GLY A 425 16.44 9.27 -9.51
CA GLY A 425 17.86 9.22 -9.11
C GLY A 425 18.09 8.76 -7.67
N LEU A 426 17.04 8.44 -6.91
CA LEU A 426 17.19 8.01 -5.53
C LEU A 426 17.37 6.49 -5.44
N ASP A 427 18.53 6.04 -5.01
CA ASP A 427 18.85 4.64 -4.75
C ASP A 427 18.23 4.21 -3.40
N PHE A 428 16.95 3.86 -3.44
CA PHE A 428 16.24 3.35 -2.26
C PHE A 428 15.32 2.20 -2.63
N ASP A 429 15.61 1.06 -2.04
CA ASP A 429 14.78 -0.15 -2.08
C ASP A 429 14.74 -0.76 -0.68
N LEU A 430 13.54 -0.99 -0.16
CA LEU A 430 13.37 -1.47 1.21
C LEU A 430 14.01 -2.86 1.42
N ARG A 431 14.06 -3.70 0.36
CA ARG A 431 14.71 -5.03 0.39
C ARG A 431 16.22 -4.94 0.68
N LYS A 432 16.85 -3.79 0.33
CA LYS A 432 18.28 -3.49 0.61
C LYS A 432 18.45 -2.61 1.85
N ALA A 433 17.64 -1.56 1.99
CA ALA A 433 17.78 -0.58 3.06
C ALA A 433 17.37 -1.15 4.43
N ARG A 434 16.29 -1.92 4.48
CA ARG A 434 15.76 -2.60 5.69
C ARG A 434 15.34 -4.01 5.32
N PRO A 435 16.27 -4.96 5.14
CA PRO A 435 15.97 -6.29 4.68
C PRO A 435 14.93 -7.00 5.56
N TYR A 436 14.08 -7.77 4.93
CA TYR A 436 13.07 -8.61 5.54
C TYR A 436 13.02 -9.96 4.81
N MET A 437 12.48 -11.00 5.40
CA MET A 437 12.36 -12.32 4.79
C MET A 437 13.68 -12.85 4.19
N GLY A 438 14.83 -12.51 4.79
CA GLY A 438 16.12 -12.99 4.32
C GLY A 438 16.62 -12.34 3.03
N TYR A 439 16.07 -11.20 2.59
CA TYR A 439 16.56 -10.49 1.40
C TYR A 439 18.02 -10.08 1.50
N GLU A 440 18.58 -9.93 2.69
CA GLU A 440 20.01 -9.68 2.93
C GLU A 440 20.93 -10.80 2.41
N ASN A 441 20.40 -12.00 2.22
CA ASN A 441 21.15 -13.14 1.73
C ASN A 441 21.22 -13.23 0.20
N TYR A 442 20.52 -12.35 -0.52
CA TYR A 442 20.46 -12.34 -1.97
C TYR A 442 21.26 -11.21 -2.57
N ASP A 443 22.02 -11.54 -3.59
CA ASP A 443 22.78 -10.58 -4.38
C ASP A 443 21.92 -10.09 -5.55
N PHE A 444 21.56 -8.78 -5.52
CA PHE A 444 20.84 -8.07 -6.57
C PHE A 444 21.17 -6.58 -6.51
N GLU A 445 20.92 -5.87 -7.58
CA GLU A 445 21.13 -4.43 -7.70
C GLU A 445 19.81 -3.67 -7.62
N VAL A 446 19.84 -2.43 -7.16
CA VAL A 446 18.68 -1.55 -7.15
C VAL A 446 18.68 -0.75 -8.44
N PRO A 447 17.70 -0.95 -9.34
CA PRO A 447 17.64 -0.19 -10.57
C PRO A 447 17.21 1.26 -10.33
N VAL A 448 17.96 2.21 -10.91
CA VAL A 448 17.75 3.65 -10.74
C VAL A 448 17.71 4.32 -12.11
N GLY A 449 16.74 5.21 -12.33
CA GLY A 449 16.70 6.17 -13.44
C GLY A 449 17.10 7.56 -12.94
N TYR A 450 17.28 8.52 -13.83
CA TYR A 450 17.79 9.84 -13.46
C TYR A 450 16.94 11.00 -13.97
N ASN A 451 16.05 10.76 -14.94
CA ASN A 451 15.25 11.82 -15.55
C ASN A 451 13.90 12.03 -14.86
N GLY A 452 13.41 11.06 -14.08
CA GLY A 452 12.14 11.15 -13.39
C GLY A 452 10.91 11.18 -14.33
N ASP A 453 11.08 10.76 -15.58
CA ASP A 453 10.05 10.75 -16.61
C ASP A 453 9.37 9.37 -16.78
N ALA A 454 8.37 9.31 -17.63
CA ALA A 454 7.62 8.08 -17.90
C ALA A 454 8.50 6.96 -18.47
N TYR A 455 9.49 7.30 -19.30
CA TYR A 455 10.43 6.34 -19.86
C TYR A 455 11.31 5.68 -18.81
N ASP A 456 11.89 6.49 -17.92
CA ASP A 456 12.76 5.97 -16.85
C ASP A 456 11.97 5.08 -15.87
N ARG A 457 10.73 5.44 -15.54
CA ARG A 457 9.86 4.57 -14.71
C ARG A 457 9.66 3.20 -15.36
N CYS A 458 9.45 3.17 -16.67
CA CYS A 458 9.32 1.91 -17.40
C CYS A 458 10.65 1.12 -17.43
N MET A 459 11.78 1.79 -17.67
CA MET A 459 13.07 1.11 -17.72
C MET A 459 13.50 0.55 -16.35
N VAL A 460 13.22 1.25 -15.26
CA VAL A 460 13.41 0.74 -13.89
C VAL A 460 12.64 -0.57 -13.69
N LYS A 461 11.39 -0.65 -14.13
CA LYS A 461 10.57 -1.88 -14.04
C LYS A 461 11.13 -3.04 -14.86
N VAL A 462 11.67 -2.76 -16.04
CA VAL A 462 12.32 -3.78 -16.86
C VAL A 462 13.56 -4.34 -16.15
N GLU A 463 14.37 -3.46 -15.57
CA GLU A 463 15.56 -3.89 -14.85
C GLU A 463 15.20 -4.62 -13.55
N GLU A 464 14.14 -4.22 -12.85
CA GLU A 464 13.60 -4.98 -11.72
C GLU A 464 13.29 -6.44 -12.09
N MET A 465 12.72 -6.69 -13.29
CA MET A 465 12.50 -8.08 -13.73
C MET A 465 13.81 -8.87 -13.87
N ARG A 466 14.88 -8.25 -14.37
CA ARG A 466 16.20 -8.90 -14.45
C ARG A 466 16.74 -9.25 -13.06
N GLN A 467 16.60 -8.32 -12.12
CA GLN A 467 17.02 -8.55 -10.73
C GLN A 467 16.15 -9.61 -10.04
N SER A 468 14.84 -9.66 -10.30
CA SER A 468 13.95 -10.72 -9.83
C SER A 468 14.37 -12.10 -10.33
N LEU A 469 14.74 -12.22 -11.62
CA LEU A 469 15.27 -13.47 -12.17
C LEU A 469 16.57 -13.90 -11.47
N ARG A 470 17.44 -12.95 -11.11
CA ARG A 470 18.67 -13.19 -10.36
C ARG A 470 18.38 -13.72 -8.96
N ILE A 471 17.40 -13.13 -8.26
CA ILE A 471 16.95 -13.59 -6.94
C ILE A 471 16.31 -14.97 -7.02
N ILE A 472 15.39 -15.22 -7.96
CA ILE A 472 14.75 -16.53 -8.14
C ILE A 472 15.78 -17.63 -8.38
N ARG A 473 16.81 -17.38 -9.17
CA ARG A 473 17.92 -18.33 -9.40
C ARG A 473 18.62 -18.68 -8.09
N GLN A 474 18.96 -17.68 -7.29
CA GLN A 474 19.61 -17.90 -5.99
C GLN A 474 18.70 -18.66 -5.02
N CYS A 475 17.39 -18.37 -5.00
CA CYS A 475 16.42 -19.14 -4.22
C CYS A 475 16.37 -20.59 -4.65
N MET A 476 16.38 -20.87 -5.97
CA MET A 476 16.36 -22.24 -6.51
C MET A 476 17.62 -23.01 -6.15
N ASP A 477 18.79 -22.37 -6.30
CA ASP A 477 20.09 -23.01 -6.09
C ASP A 477 20.38 -23.27 -4.59
N ASN A 478 19.89 -22.40 -3.71
CA ASN A 478 20.15 -22.44 -2.27
C ASN A 478 18.90 -22.77 -1.42
N MET A 479 17.89 -23.45 -2.00
CA MET A 479 16.64 -23.76 -1.28
C MET A 479 16.90 -24.61 -0.03
N PRO A 480 16.64 -24.10 1.19
CA PRO A 480 16.86 -24.87 2.42
C PRO A 480 15.96 -26.09 2.49
N GLN A 481 16.47 -27.14 3.14
CA GLN A 481 15.67 -28.30 3.51
C GLN A 481 14.96 -28.05 4.84
N GLY A 482 13.89 -28.77 5.12
CA GLY A 482 13.19 -28.69 6.40
C GLY A 482 11.70 -28.31 6.25
N PRO A 483 11.06 -27.90 7.35
CA PRO A 483 9.64 -27.59 7.36
C PRO A 483 9.33 -26.29 6.59
N TYR A 484 8.15 -26.24 6.00
CA TYR A 484 7.59 -25.06 5.35
C TYR A 484 6.58 -24.30 6.25
N LYS A 485 6.42 -24.76 7.49
CA LYS A 485 5.58 -24.16 8.53
C LYS A 485 6.28 -24.15 9.88
N ALA A 486 6.03 -23.09 10.65
CA ALA A 486 6.46 -22.98 12.03
C ALA A 486 5.70 -23.97 12.94
N ASP A 487 6.38 -24.54 13.93
CA ASP A 487 5.77 -25.27 15.01
C ASP A 487 5.37 -24.30 16.13
N HIS A 488 4.22 -23.66 15.96
CA HIS A 488 3.71 -22.66 16.90
C HIS A 488 2.18 -22.80 17.03
N PRO A 489 1.60 -22.68 18.24
CA PRO A 489 0.16 -22.88 18.46
C PRO A 489 -0.73 -21.93 17.63
N LEU A 490 -0.26 -20.72 17.36
CA LEU A 490 -0.98 -19.72 16.57
C LEU A 490 -0.70 -19.82 15.06
N ALA A 491 0.21 -20.69 14.61
CA ALA A 491 0.47 -20.98 13.21
C ALA A 491 -0.56 -21.98 12.68
N VAL A 492 -1.62 -21.50 12.04
CA VAL A 492 -2.77 -22.30 11.63
C VAL A 492 -2.85 -22.37 10.09
N PRO A 493 -3.27 -23.49 9.51
CA PRO A 493 -3.47 -24.80 10.15
C PRO A 493 -2.14 -25.45 10.53
N PRO A 494 -2.10 -26.27 11.59
CA PRO A 494 -0.91 -27.03 11.95
C PRO A 494 -0.58 -28.09 10.89
N PRO A 495 0.63 -28.70 10.93
CA PRO A 495 0.99 -29.78 10.03
C PRO A 495 -0.05 -30.92 10.08
N LYS A 496 -0.46 -31.42 8.90
CA LYS A 496 -1.55 -32.39 8.78
C LYS A 496 -1.27 -33.70 9.52
N ASP A 497 -0.05 -34.17 9.48
CA ASP A 497 0.36 -35.41 10.16
C ASP A 497 0.20 -35.29 11.69
N ARG A 498 0.56 -34.15 12.26
CA ARG A 498 0.37 -33.89 13.69
C ARG A 498 -1.11 -33.79 14.05
N THR A 499 -1.91 -33.09 13.21
CA THR A 499 -3.36 -32.97 13.42
C THR A 499 -4.08 -34.32 13.41
N LEU A 500 -3.60 -35.30 12.65
CA LEU A 500 -4.21 -36.62 12.56
C LEU A 500 -3.82 -37.59 13.68
N ASN A 501 -2.69 -37.32 14.35
CA ASN A 501 -2.10 -38.25 15.33
C ASN A 501 -2.03 -37.71 16.75
N ASP A 502 -2.35 -36.42 16.96
CA ASP A 502 -2.30 -35.76 18.26
C ASP A 502 -3.63 -35.04 18.56
N ILE A 503 -4.30 -35.48 19.62
CA ILE A 503 -5.64 -34.99 19.98
C ILE A 503 -5.63 -33.50 20.37
N GLU A 504 -4.59 -33.02 21.05
CA GLU A 504 -4.49 -31.62 21.46
C GLU A 504 -4.33 -30.72 20.21
N THR A 505 -3.50 -31.15 19.26
CA THR A 505 -3.34 -30.45 17.97
C THR A 505 -4.63 -30.46 17.17
N LEU A 506 -5.39 -31.56 17.17
CA LEU A 506 -6.70 -31.63 16.49
C LEU A 506 -7.71 -30.66 17.13
N ILE A 507 -7.81 -30.60 18.46
CA ILE A 507 -8.70 -29.68 19.17
C ILE A 507 -8.29 -28.23 18.89
N ASN A 508 -7.02 -27.89 18.98
CA ASN A 508 -6.52 -26.56 18.67
C ASN A 508 -6.78 -26.18 17.20
N HIS A 509 -6.60 -27.12 16.27
CA HIS A 509 -6.93 -26.90 14.87
C HIS A 509 -8.42 -26.61 14.67
N PHE A 510 -9.30 -27.41 15.28
CA PHE A 510 -10.74 -27.20 15.22
C PHE A 510 -11.15 -25.82 15.74
N ILE A 511 -10.68 -25.43 16.92
CA ILE A 511 -10.97 -24.13 17.55
C ILE A 511 -10.44 -23.00 16.65
N SER A 512 -9.20 -23.11 16.18
CA SER A 512 -8.55 -22.07 15.39
C SER A 512 -9.18 -21.87 14.00
N VAL A 513 -9.70 -22.93 13.39
CA VAL A 513 -10.41 -22.84 12.10
C VAL A 513 -11.84 -22.33 12.27
N SER A 514 -12.53 -22.75 13.34
CA SER A 514 -13.94 -22.37 13.58
C SER A 514 -14.11 -20.96 14.15
N TRP A 515 -13.24 -20.56 15.10
CA TRP A 515 -13.35 -19.30 15.83
C TRP A 515 -12.22 -18.32 15.50
N GLY A 516 -11.11 -18.83 14.95
CA GLY A 516 -9.87 -18.11 14.74
C GLY A 516 -8.91 -18.15 15.95
N PRO A 517 -7.60 -18.02 15.73
CA PRO A 517 -6.63 -17.91 16.79
C PRO A 517 -6.74 -16.56 17.51
N VAL A 518 -6.60 -16.54 18.82
CA VAL A 518 -6.56 -15.31 19.62
C VAL A 518 -5.15 -14.75 19.56
N MET A 519 -4.96 -13.62 18.87
CA MET A 519 -3.66 -12.95 18.82
C MET A 519 -3.45 -12.07 20.05
N PRO A 520 -2.21 -11.93 20.56
CA PRO A 520 -1.88 -11.03 21.66
C PRO A 520 -2.33 -9.59 21.40
N ALA A 521 -2.65 -8.84 22.45
CA ALA A 521 -2.91 -7.41 22.34
C ALA A 521 -1.62 -6.66 21.95
N GLY A 522 -1.74 -5.69 21.06
CA GLY A 522 -0.61 -4.88 20.62
C GLY A 522 -0.85 -4.21 19.27
N GLU A 523 0.17 -3.48 18.84
CA GLU A 523 0.18 -2.77 17.57
C GLU A 523 1.44 -3.12 16.78
N CYS A 524 1.29 -3.34 15.50
CA CYS A 524 2.41 -3.70 14.63
C CYS A 524 2.19 -3.18 13.20
N THR A 525 3.22 -2.57 12.64
CA THR A 525 3.32 -2.23 11.22
C THR A 525 4.41 -3.05 10.57
N THR A 526 4.13 -3.59 9.41
CA THR A 526 5.15 -4.15 8.52
C THR A 526 5.04 -3.49 7.15
N ILE A 527 6.18 -3.13 6.60
CA ILE A 527 6.32 -2.48 5.30
C ILE A 527 7.10 -3.42 4.39
N VAL A 528 6.67 -3.58 3.15
CA VAL A 528 7.38 -4.37 2.13
C VAL A 528 7.49 -3.58 0.83
N GLU A 529 8.51 -3.89 0.03
CA GLU A 529 8.65 -3.40 -1.34
C GLU A 529 7.78 -4.26 -2.26
N ALA A 530 6.54 -3.80 -2.48
CA ALA A 530 5.60 -4.47 -3.38
C ALA A 530 5.85 -4.08 -4.86
N THR A 531 4.99 -4.57 -5.76
CA THR A 531 5.13 -4.36 -7.21
C THR A 531 5.09 -2.89 -7.62
N LYS A 532 4.28 -2.07 -6.95
CA LYS A 532 4.05 -0.66 -7.29
C LYS A 532 4.81 0.32 -6.39
N GLY A 533 5.38 -0.19 -5.30
CA GLY A 533 6.09 0.58 -4.29
C GLY A 533 5.85 0.03 -2.89
N LEU A 534 6.08 0.84 -1.87
CA LEU A 534 5.93 0.41 -0.48
C LEU A 534 4.47 0.13 -0.14
N ASN A 535 4.19 -1.09 0.28
CA ASN A 535 2.90 -1.51 0.82
C ASN A 535 3.05 -1.83 2.31
N SER A 536 2.10 -1.41 3.12
CA SER A 536 2.16 -1.67 4.56
C SER A 536 0.78 -1.96 5.17
N TYR A 537 0.81 -2.78 6.22
CA TYR A 537 -0.33 -3.04 7.08
C TYR A 537 0.00 -2.63 8.51
N TYR A 538 -0.75 -1.66 9.03
CA TYR A 538 -0.74 -1.35 10.45
C TYR A 538 -1.92 -2.04 11.12
N ILE A 539 -1.61 -2.96 12.03
CA ILE A 539 -2.57 -3.82 12.70
C ILE A 539 -2.62 -3.49 14.19
N THR A 540 -3.83 -3.34 14.69
CA THR A 540 -4.11 -3.27 16.13
C THR A 540 -4.87 -4.51 16.55
N SER A 541 -4.35 -5.22 17.54
CA SER A 541 -4.98 -6.37 18.18
C SER A 541 -5.42 -6.04 19.60
N ASP A 542 -6.62 -6.44 19.95
CA ASP A 542 -7.19 -6.29 21.31
C ASP A 542 -7.41 -7.64 22.00
N LYS A 543 -6.47 -8.60 21.80
CA LYS A 543 -6.53 -9.97 22.31
C LYS A 543 -7.80 -10.69 21.84
N ALA A 544 -8.05 -10.64 20.55
CA ALA A 544 -9.24 -11.22 19.92
C ALA A 544 -8.88 -12.12 18.72
N THR A 545 -9.88 -12.82 18.19
CA THR A 545 -9.77 -13.68 17.01
C THR A 545 -9.79 -12.92 15.68
N MET A 546 -10.08 -11.62 15.76
CA MET A 546 -10.15 -10.68 14.63
C MET A 546 -9.32 -9.44 14.97
N SER A 547 -8.89 -8.69 13.94
CA SER A 547 -8.20 -7.44 14.18
C SER A 547 -9.15 -6.39 14.76
N TYR A 548 -8.68 -5.63 15.75
CA TYR A 548 -9.42 -4.46 16.22
C TYR A 548 -9.44 -3.35 15.16
N ARG A 549 -8.30 -3.12 14.51
CA ARG A 549 -8.12 -2.19 13.40
C ARG A 549 -7.04 -2.73 12.45
N THR A 550 -7.31 -2.72 11.18
CA THR A 550 -6.32 -2.96 10.12
C THR A 550 -6.32 -1.76 9.20
N ARG A 551 -5.22 -1.04 9.15
CA ARG A 551 -4.97 0.02 8.18
C ARG A 551 -4.14 -0.54 7.04
N ILE A 552 -4.56 -0.28 5.82
CA ILE A 552 -3.88 -0.70 4.60
C ILE A 552 -3.33 0.55 3.90
N ARG A 553 -2.02 0.70 3.87
CA ARG A 553 -1.36 1.77 3.11
C ARG A 553 -0.82 1.19 1.81
N THR A 554 -1.27 1.74 0.71
CA THR A 554 -0.91 1.32 -0.64
C THR A 554 -0.18 2.42 -1.41
N PRO A 555 0.70 2.07 -2.36
CA PRO A 555 1.47 3.08 -3.09
C PRO A 555 0.61 3.88 -4.08
N THR A 556 -0.38 3.27 -4.74
CA THR A 556 -1.18 3.92 -5.80
C THR A 556 -1.93 5.16 -5.30
N PHE A 557 -2.42 5.14 -4.06
CA PHE A 557 -3.12 6.28 -3.46
C PHE A 557 -2.27 7.56 -3.45
N ALA A 558 -1.01 7.45 -3.03
CA ALA A 558 -0.07 8.56 -3.01
C ALA A 558 0.38 8.97 -4.42
N HIS A 559 0.62 8.00 -5.31
CA HIS A 559 1.04 8.26 -6.68
C HIS A 559 -0.02 9.01 -7.47
N LEU A 560 -1.29 8.60 -7.34
CA LEU A 560 -2.39 9.22 -8.07
C LEU A 560 -2.69 10.63 -7.56
N GLN A 561 -2.54 10.86 -6.25
CA GLN A 561 -2.71 12.19 -5.66
C GLN A 561 -1.71 13.22 -6.21
N GLN A 562 -0.52 12.80 -6.63
CA GLN A 562 0.49 13.69 -7.21
C GLN A 562 0.08 14.21 -8.60
N MET A 563 -0.81 13.52 -9.32
CA MET A 563 -1.11 13.74 -10.74
C MET A 563 -1.31 15.22 -11.11
N PRO A 564 -2.16 16.02 -10.42
CA PRO A 564 -2.37 17.43 -10.79
C PRO A 564 -1.06 18.23 -10.81
N SER A 565 -0.15 17.97 -9.89
CA SER A 565 1.13 18.70 -9.80
C SER A 565 2.14 18.36 -10.91
N VAL A 566 1.88 17.30 -11.69
CA VAL A 566 2.79 16.81 -12.74
C VAL A 566 2.27 17.10 -14.13
N ILE A 567 0.94 16.99 -14.33
CA ILE A 567 0.36 17.07 -15.67
C ILE A 567 -0.17 18.45 -16.05
N ASN A 568 -0.31 19.39 -15.12
CA ASN A 568 -0.73 20.75 -15.43
C ASN A 568 0.28 21.41 -16.40
N GLY A 569 -0.21 22.01 -17.48
CA GLY A 569 0.61 22.56 -18.56
C GLY A 569 1.10 21.53 -19.59
N SER A 570 0.63 20.27 -19.52
CA SER A 570 0.95 19.22 -20.50
C SER A 570 -0.27 18.88 -21.36
N LEU A 571 -0.09 18.01 -22.35
CA LEU A 571 -1.19 17.59 -23.24
C LEU A 571 -2.05 16.49 -22.59
N VAL A 572 -3.30 16.35 -23.05
CA VAL A 572 -4.20 15.25 -22.63
C VAL A 572 -3.53 13.88 -22.82
N SER A 573 -2.78 13.71 -23.92
CA SER A 573 -2.04 12.48 -24.19
C SER A 573 -0.93 12.21 -23.17
N ASP A 574 -0.33 13.25 -22.57
CA ASP A 574 0.72 13.12 -21.56
C ASP A 574 0.12 12.77 -20.19
N ALA A 575 -1.12 13.21 -19.92
CA ALA A 575 -1.88 12.78 -18.75
C ALA A 575 -2.12 11.26 -18.77
N ILE A 576 -2.45 10.68 -19.94
CA ILE A 576 -2.58 9.24 -20.13
C ILE A 576 -1.22 8.54 -19.89
N MET A 577 -0.13 9.10 -20.43
CA MET A 577 1.21 8.54 -20.19
C MET A 577 1.67 8.62 -18.74
N TYR A 578 1.24 9.65 -17.98
CA TYR A 578 1.45 9.69 -16.55
C TYR A 578 0.78 8.48 -15.87
N LEU A 579 -0.52 8.28 -16.10
CA LEU A 579 -1.28 7.17 -15.52
C LEU A 579 -0.66 5.82 -15.87
N ALA A 580 -0.33 5.60 -17.14
CA ALA A 580 0.32 4.39 -17.61
C ALA A 580 1.67 4.13 -16.92
N SER A 581 2.46 5.19 -16.65
CA SER A 581 3.83 5.07 -16.14
C SER A 581 3.94 4.84 -14.63
N ILE A 582 2.91 5.18 -13.85
CA ILE A 582 2.92 4.98 -12.38
C ILE A 582 2.39 3.62 -11.94
N ASP A 583 2.04 2.73 -12.90
CA ASP A 583 1.56 1.37 -12.64
C ASP A 583 0.35 1.33 -11.69
N ILE A 584 -0.68 2.10 -12.01
CA ILE A 584 -1.87 2.18 -11.14
C ILE A 584 -2.70 0.90 -11.17
N VAL A 585 -3.27 0.58 -10.01
CA VAL A 585 -4.38 -0.36 -9.85
C VAL A 585 -5.43 0.30 -8.98
N MET A 586 -6.63 0.50 -9.50
CA MET A 586 -7.67 1.23 -8.77
C MET A 586 -8.13 0.48 -7.51
N ALA A 587 -8.12 -0.84 -7.52
CA ALA A 587 -8.39 -1.63 -6.32
C ALA A 587 -7.33 -1.43 -5.21
N ASP A 588 -6.07 -1.15 -5.58
CA ASP A 588 -4.98 -0.77 -4.67
C ASP A 588 -5.21 0.65 -4.11
N CYS A 589 -5.67 1.56 -4.94
CA CYS A 589 -5.98 2.92 -4.53
C CYS A 589 -7.15 2.97 -3.53
N ASP A 590 -8.26 2.30 -3.86
CA ASP A 590 -9.53 2.41 -3.13
C ASP A 590 -9.66 1.43 -1.95
N ARG A 591 -8.99 0.27 -1.97
CA ARG A 591 -8.96 -0.80 -0.93
C ARG A 591 -10.31 -1.41 -0.55
#